data_9fee6275803b7eec18a785e9f73d8cf7
#
_entry.id   9fee6275803b7eec18a785e9f73d8cf7
#
_cell.length_a   1.000
_cell.length_b   1.000
_cell.length_c   1.000
_cell.angle_alpha   90.00
_cell.angle_beta   90.00
_cell.angle_gamma   90.00
#
_symmetry.space_group_name_H-M   'P 1'
#
loop_
_entity.id
_entity.type
_entity.pdbx_description
1 polymer ?
#
loop_
_entity_poly.entity_id
_entity_poly.type
_entity_poly.pdbx_seq_one_letter_code
_entity_poly.pdbx_strand_id
1 'polypeptide(L)'
;MTVVERFLKLVSYPTTSDEASETCPSTARQLALAQELVRQMQDMGIADAHVDQDGYVYGTVPANCDKKIPVYGLIAHMDTSPDAPGENIRARITEPYDGGDIVLNEEKHIMLSPKEYPQLKNSVGKRLIVTDGTTLLGADDKAGVAEIMAAVETMIEQNTRHGEVRIIFTTDEEIGNGVDGLDVQQLGCDYGYTVDGGPLGEIEFENFNAASAVLTVHGVGVHPGSAKNVMINAATAAMTFHAMLPEDEVPEKTDGYEGFFHLTEMSGSVTEATLRYIIRDHDRERFEEKKALFADCAARLDEIYGNGTAEAQINDSY
;
A
#
# COMPACT_ATOMS: atom_id res chain seq x y z
N MET A 1 -19.83 -20.37 5.76
CA MET A 1 -19.97 -19.37 4.64
C MET A 1 -18.89 -19.64 3.63
N THR A 2 -19.16 -19.57 2.30
CA THR A 2 -18.11 -19.70 1.32
C THR A 2 -17.19 -18.48 1.32
N VAL A 3 -15.94 -18.62 0.87
CA VAL A 3 -14.99 -17.48 0.76
C VAL A 3 -15.56 -16.37 -0.12
N VAL A 4 -16.23 -16.72 -1.23
CA VAL A 4 -16.85 -15.75 -2.15
C VAL A 4 -18.00 -14.97 -1.48
N GLU A 5 -18.90 -15.65 -0.76
CA GLU A 5 -19.98 -15.01 -0.01
C GLU A 5 -19.43 -14.08 1.07
N ARG A 6 -18.36 -14.51 1.75
CA ARG A 6 -17.66 -13.69 2.75
C ARG A 6 -17.07 -12.45 2.11
N PHE A 7 -16.31 -12.61 1.04
CA PHE A 7 -15.71 -11.50 0.29
C PHE A 7 -16.77 -10.48 -0.15
N LEU A 8 -17.85 -10.93 -0.80
CA LEU A 8 -18.93 -10.05 -1.24
C LEU A 8 -19.59 -9.29 -0.08
N LYS A 9 -19.63 -9.89 1.11
CA LYS A 9 -20.10 -9.20 2.32
C LYS A 9 -19.08 -8.16 2.80
N LEU A 10 -17.79 -8.49 2.84
CA LEU A 10 -16.75 -7.59 3.33
C LEU A 10 -16.59 -6.35 2.43
N VAL A 11 -16.65 -6.50 1.11
CA VAL A 11 -16.56 -5.35 0.19
C VAL A 11 -17.76 -4.39 0.29
N SER A 12 -18.87 -4.80 0.90
CA SER A 12 -20.00 -3.90 1.14
C SER A 12 -19.74 -2.86 2.24
N TYR A 13 -18.71 -3.05 3.05
CA TYR A 13 -18.26 -2.08 4.06
C TYR A 13 -17.34 -1.05 3.41
N PRO A 14 -17.68 0.26 3.46
CA PRO A 14 -16.75 1.29 3.04
C PRO A 14 -15.64 1.42 4.06
N THR A 15 -14.38 1.35 3.62
CA THR A 15 -13.20 1.37 4.49
C THR A 15 -12.06 2.20 3.93
N THR A 16 -12.34 3.12 3.02
CA THR A 16 -11.33 3.99 2.41
C THR A 16 -10.57 4.77 3.48
N SER A 17 -9.24 4.69 3.46
CA SER A 17 -8.31 5.45 4.29
C SER A 17 -8.22 6.92 3.85
N ASP A 18 -7.55 7.77 4.64
CA ASP A 18 -7.41 9.20 4.39
C ASP A 18 -5.97 9.65 4.72
N GLU A 19 -5.18 9.93 3.69
CA GLU A 19 -3.79 10.40 3.83
C GLU A 19 -3.63 11.72 4.60
N ALA A 20 -4.67 12.54 4.66
CA ALA A 20 -4.65 13.81 5.36
C ALA A 20 -4.99 13.69 6.86
N SER A 21 -5.38 12.51 7.31
CA SER A 21 -5.76 12.25 8.71
C SER A 21 -4.53 12.06 9.59
N GLU A 22 -4.60 12.61 10.80
CA GLU A 22 -3.60 12.40 11.86
C GLU A 22 -4.08 11.36 12.90
N THR A 23 -5.21 10.68 12.65
CA THR A 23 -5.76 9.67 13.58
C THR A 23 -5.48 8.25 13.11
N CYS A 24 -5.45 7.29 14.04
CA CYS A 24 -5.44 5.86 13.76
C CYS A 24 -6.71 5.22 14.36
N PRO A 25 -7.56 4.56 13.54
CA PRO A 25 -7.49 4.54 12.08
C PRO A 25 -7.72 5.92 11.47
N SER A 26 -7.21 6.13 10.27
CA SER A 26 -7.36 7.40 9.53
C SER A 26 -8.81 7.76 9.26
N THR A 27 -9.68 6.77 9.16
CA THR A 27 -11.13 6.95 9.00
C THR A 27 -11.91 6.01 9.93
N ALA A 28 -12.90 6.56 10.65
CA ALA A 28 -13.76 5.79 11.55
C ALA A 28 -14.63 4.73 10.82
N ARG A 29 -14.77 4.82 9.49
CA ARG A 29 -15.51 3.85 8.69
C ARG A 29 -14.88 2.45 8.71
N GLN A 30 -13.59 2.33 8.92
CA GLN A 30 -12.87 1.06 9.05
C GLN A 30 -13.36 0.26 10.27
N LEU A 31 -13.73 0.94 11.36
CA LEU A 31 -14.19 0.30 12.60
C LEU A 31 -15.47 -0.53 12.42
N ALA A 32 -16.33 -0.19 11.46
CA ALA A 32 -17.54 -0.97 11.18
C ALA A 32 -17.20 -2.37 10.65
N LEU A 33 -16.19 -2.48 9.78
CA LEU A 33 -15.67 -3.76 9.30
C LEU A 33 -14.94 -4.50 10.43
N ALA A 34 -14.11 -3.81 11.21
CA ALA A 34 -13.40 -4.39 12.34
C ALA A 34 -14.36 -5.09 13.32
N GLN A 35 -15.44 -4.43 13.70
CA GLN A 35 -16.49 -5.00 14.57
C GLN A 35 -17.20 -6.20 13.97
N GLU A 36 -17.48 -6.17 12.66
CA GLU A 36 -18.07 -7.32 11.97
C GLU A 36 -17.12 -8.52 11.95
N LEU A 37 -15.81 -8.31 11.76
CA LEU A 37 -14.80 -9.37 11.78
C LEU A 37 -14.68 -10.00 13.16
N VAL A 38 -14.67 -9.19 14.23
CA VAL A 38 -14.71 -9.69 15.62
C VAL A 38 -15.95 -10.55 15.84
N ARG A 39 -17.13 -10.07 15.42
CA ARG A 39 -18.38 -10.83 15.54
C ARG A 39 -18.28 -12.18 14.82
N GLN A 40 -17.76 -12.20 13.59
CA GLN A 40 -17.59 -13.47 12.84
C GLN A 40 -16.60 -14.40 13.54
N MET A 41 -15.49 -13.90 14.07
CA MET A 41 -14.52 -14.72 14.82
C MET A 41 -15.14 -15.29 16.10
N GLN A 42 -15.93 -14.51 16.83
CA GLN A 42 -16.64 -14.99 18.02
C GLN A 42 -17.67 -16.07 17.67
N ASP A 43 -18.39 -15.91 16.54
CA ASP A 43 -19.30 -16.94 16.04
C ASP A 43 -18.59 -18.25 15.68
N MET A 44 -17.31 -18.20 15.31
CA MET A 44 -16.45 -19.38 15.09
C MET A 44 -15.87 -19.98 16.39
N GLY A 45 -16.10 -19.34 17.53
CA GLY A 45 -15.56 -19.77 18.82
C GLY A 45 -14.23 -19.18 19.23
N ILE A 46 -13.72 -18.16 18.52
CA ILE A 46 -12.50 -17.40 18.86
C ILE A 46 -12.88 -16.38 19.94
N ALA A 47 -12.76 -16.78 21.20
CA ALA A 47 -13.35 -16.05 22.32
C ALA A 47 -12.60 -14.76 22.69
N ASP A 48 -11.32 -14.65 22.36
CA ASP A 48 -10.46 -13.49 22.61
C ASP A 48 -10.48 -12.45 21.48
N ALA A 49 -11.30 -12.69 20.44
CA ALA A 49 -11.43 -11.77 19.32
C ALA A 49 -11.86 -10.37 19.79
N HIS A 50 -11.09 -9.35 19.44
CA HIS A 50 -11.34 -7.96 19.83
C HIS A 50 -10.77 -6.96 18.83
N VAL A 51 -11.24 -5.71 18.94
CA VAL A 51 -10.66 -4.54 18.27
C VAL A 51 -9.93 -3.73 19.34
N ASP A 52 -8.71 -3.29 19.04
CA ASP A 52 -7.99 -2.38 19.92
C ASP A 52 -8.36 -0.90 19.69
N GLN A 53 -7.64 0.00 20.36
CA GLN A 53 -7.90 1.45 20.29
C GLN A 53 -7.55 2.04 18.91
N ASP A 54 -6.64 1.44 18.17
CA ASP A 54 -6.13 1.88 16.87
C ASP A 54 -6.87 1.15 15.72
N GLY A 55 -7.89 0.37 16.06
CA GLY A 55 -8.78 -0.30 15.12
C GLY A 55 -8.26 -1.64 14.60
N TYR A 56 -7.12 -2.11 15.06
CA TYR A 56 -6.61 -3.44 14.68
C TYR A 56 -7.48 -4.54 15.29
N VAL A 57 -7.70 -5.58 14.51
CA VAL A 57 -8.48 -6.75 14.93
C VAL A 57 -7.55 -7.89 15.25
N TYR A 58 -7.74 -8.49 16.42
CA TYR A 58 -6.96 -9.63 16.89
C TYR A 58 -7.84 -10.82 17.24
N GLY A 59 -7.30 -12.01 17.06
CA GLY A 59 -7.91 -13.25 17.53
C GLY A 59 -6.91 -14.38 17.60
N THR A 60 -7.14 -15.34 18.50
CA THR A 60 -6.28 -16.49 18.69
C THR A 60 -7.03 -17.79 18.46
N VAL A 61 -6.50 -18.66 17.61
CA VAL A 61 -6.91 -20.05 17.50
C VAL A 61 -5.93 -20.90 18.28
N PRO A 62 -6.31 -21.41 19.47
CA PRO A 62 -5.39 -22.18 20.31
C PRO A 62 -4.94 -23.47 19.63
N ALA A 63 -3.69 -23.88 19.87
CA ALA A 63 -3.19 -25.15 19.39
C ALA A 63 -4.07 -26.34 19.81
N ASN A 64 -4.31 -27.27 18.91
CA ASN A 64 -5.06 -28.49 19.17
C ASN A 64 -4.20 -29.77 19.11
N CYS A 65 -2.87 -29.62 19.23
CA CYS A 65 -1.93 -30.74 19.24
C CYS A 65 -0.82 -30.56 20.27
N ASP A 66 -0.23 -31.66 20.75
CA ASP A 66 0.84 -31.65 21.75
C ASP A 66 2.24 -31.38 21.18
N LYS A 67 2.35 -31.09 19.87
CA LYS A 67 3.63 -30.76 19.25
C LYS A 67 3.99 -29.33 19.55
N LYS A 68 5.26 -29.08 19.88
CA LYS A 68 5.81 -27.73 19.92
C LYS A 68 5.96 -27.24 18.47
N ILE A 69 5.03 -26.42 18.04
CA ILE A 69 4.98 -25.79 16.72
C ILE A 69 5.15 -24.28 16.95
N PRO A 70 5.94 -23.58 16.13
CA PRO A 70 6.00 -22.12 16.20
C PRO A 70 4.61 -21.51 16.04
N VAL A 71 4.37 -20.40 16.75
CA VAL A 71 3.16 -19.60 16.61
C VAL A 71 3.29 -18.75 15.37
N TYR A 72 2.31 -18.78 14.48
CA TYR A 72 2.31 -17.93 13.30
C TYR A 72 1.09 -17.01 13.21
N GLY A 73 1.31 -15.84 12.63
CA GLY A 73 0.26 -14.86 12.36
C GLY A 73 -0.25 -14.97 10.93
N LEU A 74 -1.53 -14.74 10.74
CA LEU A 74 -2.16 -14.49 9.44
C LEU A 74 -2.62 -13.02 9.44
N ILE A 75 -2.14 -12.25 8.51
CA ILE A 75 -2.27 -10.79 8.49
C ILE A 75 -2.90 -10.38 7.16
N ALA A 76 -3.83 -9.42 7.20
CA ALA A 76 -4.40 -8.75 6.03
C ALA A 76 -4.86 -7.35 6.44
N HIS A 77 -4.98 -6.42 5.50
CA HIS A 77 -5.49 -5.09 5.83
C HIS A 77 -6.97 -4.93 5.48
N MET A 78 -7.65 -4.04 6.22
CA MET A 78 -9.08 -3.82 6.08
C MET A 78 -9.44 -2.61 5.23
N ASP A 79 -8.53 -1.65 5.16
CA ASP A 79 -8.77 -0.41 4.42
C ASP A 79 -8.69 -0.61 2.91
N THR A 80 -9.04 0.40 2.19
CA THR A 80 -8.95 0.47 0.73
C THR A 80 -8.38 1.80 0.31
N SER A 81 -7.68 1.81 -0.82
CA SER A 81 -7.01 2.99 -1.36
C SER A 81 -7.95 4.20 -1.51
N PRO A 82 -7.47 5.41 -1.22
CA PRO A 82 -8.19 6.66 -1.49
C PRO A 82 -8.17 7.07 -2.98
N ASP A 83 -7.43 6.37 -3.85
CA ASP A 83 -7.24 6.73 -5.26
C ASP A 83 -8.51 6.71 -6.10
N ALA A 84 -9.52 5.94 -5.67
CA ALA A 84 -10.81 5.89 -6.34
C ALA A 84 -11.96 5.70 -5.32
N PRO A 85 -13.22 6.03 -5.72
CA PRO A 85 -14.37 5.88 -4.81
C PRO A 85 -14.52 4.46 -4.26
N GLY A 86 -14.62 4.32 -2.93
CA GLY A 86 -14.76 3.04 -2.21
C GLY A 86 -16.13 2.86 -1.52
N GLU A 87 -17.15 3.61 -1.93
CA GLU A 87 -18.50 3.53 -1.35
C GLU A 87 -19.54 3.05 -2.36
N ASN A 88 -20.60 2.40 -1.87
CA ASN A 88 -21.69 1.88 -2.70
C ASN A 88 -21.22 0.90 -3.78
N ILE A 89 -20.29 0.04 -3.43
CA ILE A 89 -19.67 -0.93 -4.33
C ILE A 89 -20.72 -1.90 -4.85
N ARG A 90 -20.84 -2.00 -6.19
CA ARG A 90 -21.78 -2.88 -6.89
C ARG A 90 -21.05 -4.08 -7.46
N ALA A 91 -20.63 -4.96 -6.58
CA ALA A 91 -19.94 -6.18 -6.96
C ALA A 91 -20.89 -7.19 -7.63
N ARG A 92 -20.45 -7.82 -8.70
CA ARG A 92 -21.13 -8.93 -9.37
C ARG A 92 -20.17 -10.02 -9.79
N ILE A 93 -20.67 -11.24 -9.90
CA ILE A 93 -19.91 -12.38 -10.42
C ILE A 93 -20.26 -12.55 -11.90
N THR A 94 -19.23 -12.70 -12.75
CA THR A 94 -19.42 -12.94 -14.18
C THR A 94 -19.79 -14.40 -14.47
N GLU A 95 -20.29 -14.67 -15.68
CA GLU A 95 -20.18 -16.00 -16.26
C GLU A 95 -18.68 -16.34 -16.48
N PRO A 96 -18.34 -17.61 -16.76
CA PRO A 96 -16.95 -17.93 -17.07
C PRO A 96 -16.39 -17.03 -18.17
N TYR A 97 -15.26 -16.40 -17.90
CA TYR A 97 -14.69 -15.39 -18.78
C TYR A 97 -14.22 -16.03 -20.10
N ASP A 98 -14.63 -15.47 -21.21
CA ASP A 98 -14.38 -16.00 -22.56
C ASP A 98 -13.11 -15.43 -23.24
N GLY A 99 -12.47 -14.43 -22.61
CA GLY A 99 -11.26 -13.77 -23.14
C GLY A 99 -11.54 -12.47 -23.91
N GLY A 100 -12.81 -12.06 -24.03
CA GLY A 100 -13.23 -10.80 -24.66
C GLY A 100 -13.27 -9.61 -23.70
N ASP A 101 -13.84 -8.50 -24.15
CA ASP A 101 -14.06 -7.32 -23.31
C ASP A 101 -15.21 -7.60 -22.32
N ILE A 102 -15.02 -7.17 -21.06
CA ILE A 102 -16.07 -7.24 -20.03
C ILE A 102 -16.71 -5.86 -19.91
N VAL A 103 -17.97 -5.74 -20.27
CA VAL A 103 -18.72 -4.50 -20.06
C VAL A 103 -19.06 -4.37 -18.57
N LEU A 104 -18.48 -3.38 -17.93
CA LEU A 104 -18.74 -3.06 -16.52
C LEU A 104 -19.97 -2.17 -16.39
N ASN A 105 -20.08 -1.13 -17.23
CA ASN A 105 -21.18 -0.16 -17.22
C ASN A 105 -21.50 0.30 -18.64
N GLU A 106 -22.67 -0.05 -19.14
CA GLU A 106 -23.11 0.32 -20.50
C GLU A 106 -23.38 1.83 -20.61
N GLU A 107 -24.02 2.43 -19.62
CA GLU A 107 -24.38 3.85 -19.63
C GLU A 107 -23.17 4.77 -19.62
N LYS A 108 -22.12 4.38 -18.88
CA LYS A 108 -20.88 5.14 -18.75
C LYS A 108 -19.78 4.67 -19.73
N HIS A 109 -20.08 3.68 -20.55
CA HIS A 109 -19.13 3.07 -21.50
C HIS A 109 -17.83 2.58 -20.83
N ILE A 110 -17.96 2.01 -19.61
CA ILE A 110 -16.80 1.46 -18.88
C ILE A 110 -16.66 -0.02 -19.24
N MET A 111 -15.48 -0.39 -19.73
CA MET A 111 -15.13 -1.76 -20.11
C MET A 111 -13.78 -2.14 -19.50
N LEU A 112 -13.63 -3.42 -19.19
CA LEU A 112 -12.35 -4.04 -18.85
C LEU A 112 -11.88 -4.86 -20.05
N SER A 113 -10.85 -4.40 -20.74
CA SER A 113 -10.38 -4.98 -21.99
C SER A 113 -9.04 -5.70 -21.82
N PRO A 114 -8.88 -6.93 -22.37
CA PRO A 114 -7.59 -7.62 -22.37
C PRO A 114 -6.53 -6.97 -23.28
N LYS A 115 -6.89 -5.91 -24.01
CA LYS A 115 -5.91 -5.07 -24.74
C LYS A 115 -5.22 -4.09 -23.81
N GLU A 116 -5.96 -3.54 -22.83
CA GLU A 116 -5.47 -2.62 -21.82
C GLU A 116 -4.90 -3.38 -20.61
N TYR A 117 -5.52 -4.51 -20.26
CA TYR A 117 -5.16 -5.38 -19.13
C TYR A 117 -4.84 -6.79 -19.62
N PRO A 118 -3.64 -7.03 -20.18
CA PRO A 118 -3.27 -8.32 -20.78
C PRO A 118 -3.36 -9.52 -19.83
N GLN A 119 -3.18 -9.30 -18.53
CA GLN A 119 -3.29 -10.31 -17.46
C GLN A 119 -4.68 -10.97 -17.38
N LEU A 120 -5.73 -10.33 -17.86
CA LEU A 120 -7.06 -10.94 -17.95
C LEU A 120 -7.07 -12.26 -18.74
N LYS A 121 -6.15 -12.43 -19.69
CA LYS A 121 -6.00 -13.66 -20.48
C LYS A 121 -5.71 -14.88 -19.61
N ASN A 122 -5.10 -14.70 -18.44
CA ASN A 122 -4.82 -15.76 -17.47
C ASN A 122 -6.09 -16.23 -16.72
N SER A 123 -7.19 -15.50 -16.89
CA SER A 123 -8.47 -15.77 -16.24
C SER A 123 -9.54 -16.37 -17.14
N VAL A 124 -9.19 -16.74 -18.40
CA VAL A 124 -10.13 -17.40 -19.32
C VAL A 124 -10.65 -18.70 -18.71
N GLY A 125 -11.96 -18.88 -18.76
CA GLY A 125 -12.68 -20.00 -18.16
C GLY A 125 -12.97 -19.85 -16.66
N LYS A 126 -12.45 -18.81 -15.99
CA LYS A 126 -12.74 -18.52 -14.59
C LYS A 126 -13.92 -17.54 -14.48
N ARG A 127 -14.65 -17.63 -13.37
CA ARG A 127 -15.62 -16.60 -12.97
C ARG A 127 -14.88 -15.47 -12.27
N LEU A 128 -15.19 -14.24 -12.62
CA LEU A 128 -14.56 -13.05 -12.04
C LEU A 128 -15.56 -12.30 -11.15
N ILE A 129 -15.06 -11.64 -10.13
CA ILE A 129 -15.82 -10.67 -9.35
C ILE A 129 -15.39 -9.29 -9.84
N VAL A 130 -16.35 -8.50 -10.28
CA VAL A 130 -16.12 -7.17 -10.85
C VAL A 130 -17.12 -6.16 -10.26
N THR A 131 -16.79 -4.87 -10.33
CA THR A 131 -17.71 -3.78 -10.02
C THR A 131 -18.39 -3.27 -11.30
N ASP A 132 -19.17 -2.20 -11.18
CA ASP A 132 -19.66 -1.44 -12.33
C ASP A 132 -18.61 -0.45 -12.87
N GLY A 133 -17.38 -0.50 -12.40
CA GLY A 133 -16.27 0.35 -12.83
C GLY A 133 -16.32 1.79 -12.33
N THR A 134 -17.31 2.14 -11.48
CA THR A 134 -17.40 3.49 -10.90
C THR A 134 -16.75 3.58 -9.53
N THR A 135 -16.36 2.43 -8.96
CA THR A 135 -15.70 2.31 -7.66
C THR A 135 -14.59 1.28 -7.72
N LEU A 136 -13.69 1.29 -6.73
CA LEU A 136 -12.87 0.13 -6.40
C LEU A 136 -13.77 -1.07 -6.10
N LEU A 137 -13.22 -2.29 -6.27
CA LEU A 137 -13.82 -3.51 -5.73
C LEU A 137 -13.45 -3.69 -4.25
N GLY A 138 -12.23 -3.29 -3.86
CA GLY A 138 -11.66 -3.52 -2.54
C GLY A 138 -11.22 -4.97 -2.34
N ALA A 139 -10.78 -5.63 -3.43
CA ALA A 139 -10.18 -6.97 -3.33
C ALA A 139 -8.85 -6.92 -2.58
N ASP A 140 -8.13 -5.86 -2.79
CA ASP A 140 -6.99 -5.41 -2.01
C ASP A 140 -7.53 -4.64 -0.78
N ASP A 141 -7.42 -5.17 0.46
CA ASP A 141 -7.04 -6.57 0.74
C ASP A 141 -8.17 -7.35 1.44
N LYS A 142 -9.44 -7.01 1.16
CA LYS A 142 -10.58 -7.78 1.70
C LYS A 142 -10.66 -9.21 1.15
N ALA A 143 -9.92 -9.51 0.08
CA ALA A 143 -9.77 -10.89 -0.39
C ALA A 143 -8.94 -11.69 0.61
N GLY A 144 -7.77 -11.19 1.01
CA GLY A 144 -6.95 -11.81 2.04
C GLY A 144 -7.68 -11.97 3.37
N VAL A 145 -8.41 -10.92 3.80
CA VAL A 145 -9.29 -11.03 4.98
C VAL A 145 -10.30 -12.18 4.83
N ALA A 146 -10.97 -12.29 3.68
CA ALA A 146 -11.97 -13.34 3.44
C ALA A 146 -11.33 -14.75 3.40
N GLU A 147 -10.15 -14.86 2.81
CA GLU A 147 -9.38 -16.10 2.70
C GLU A 147 -8.90 -16.59 4.06
N ILE A 148 -8.30 -15.71 4.87
CA ILE A 148 -7.89 -16.02 6.26
C ILE A 148 -9.08 -16.52 7.05
N MET A 149 -10.19 -15.79 7.04
CA MET A 149 -11.39 -16.14 7.80
C MET A 149 -12.01 -17.46 7.33
N ALA A 150 -12.01 -17.76 6.03
CA ALA A 150 -12.53 -19.01 5.48
C ALA A 150 -11.59 -20.20 5.78
N ALA A 151 -10.28 -19.98 5.73
CA ALA A 151 -9.30 -21.01 6.08
C ALA A 151 -9.40 -21.38 7.56
N VAL A 152 -9.48 -20.39 8.44
CA VAL A 152 -9.63 -20.59 9.88
C VAL A 152 -10.96 -21.29 10.23
N GLU A 153 -12.07 -20.84 9.63
CA GLU A 153 -13.39 -21.50 9.80
C GLU A 153 -13.30 -22.99 9.43
N THR A 154 -12.72 -23.27 8.26
CA THR A 154 -12.53 -24.66 7.78
C THR A 154 -11.64 -25.47 8.72
N MET A 155 -10.55 -24.87 9.21
CA MET A 155 -9.62 -25.52 10.12
C MET A 155 -10.30 -25.91 11.45
N ILE A 156 -11.12 -25.02 11.99
CA ILE A 156 -11.89 -25.24 13.23
C ILE A 156 -12.96 -26.31 13.01
N GLU A 157 -13.79 -26.18 11.96
CA GLU A 157 -14.89 -27.10 11.67
C GLU A 157 -14.40 -28.54 11.40
N GLN A 158 -13.27 -28.70 10.70
CA GLN A 158 -12.69 -29.99 10.39
C GLN A 158 -11.79 -30.54 11.51
N ASN A 159 -11.60 -29.76 12.58
CA ASN A 159 -10.66 -30.08 13.66
C ASN A 159 -9.28 -30.47 13.11
N THR A 160 -8.81 -29.72 12.12
CA THR A 160 -7.49 -29.92 11.51
C THR A 160 -6.42 -29.71 12.56
N ARG A 161 -5.42 -30.60 12.63
CA ARG A 161 -4.32 -30.49 13.62
C ARG A 161 -3.42 -29.31 13.29
N HIS A 162 -3.26 -28.37 14.23
CA HIS A 162 -2.47 -27.17 14.09
C HIS A 162 -1.79 -26.72 15.40
N GLY A 163 -0.75 -25.90 15.28
CA GLY A 163 -0.21 -25.09 16.36
C GLY A 163 -1.12 -23.89 16.66
N GLU A 164 -0.67 -23.01 17.53
CA GLU A 164 -1.38 -21.75 17.76
C GLU A 164 -1.30 -20.83 16.54
N VAL A 165 -2.42 -20.22 16.17
CA VAL A 165 -2.53 -19.28 15.06
C VAL A 165 -3.03 -17.94 15.59
N ARG A 166 -2.36 -16.85 15.23
CA ARG A 166 -2.79 -15.49 15.47
C ARG A 166 -3.44 -14.92 14.22
N ILE A 167 -4.54 -14.21 14.37
CA ILE A 167 -5.23 -13.52 13.30
C ILE A 167 -5.09 -12.03 13.58
N ILE A 168 -4.65 -11.27 12.59
CA ILE A 168 -4.44 -9.84 12.72
C ILE A 168 -5.00 -9.17 11.46
N PHE A 169 -5.94 -8.23 11.64
CA PHE A 169 -6.36 -7.36 10.55
C PHE A 169 -5.99 -5.92 10.88
N THR A 170 -5.27 -5.29 9.97
CA THR A 170 -4.71 -3.95 10.15
C THR A 170 -5.57 -2.87 9.50
N THR A 171 -5.34 -1.63 9.88
CA THR A 171 -5.91 -0.41 9.29
C THR A 171 -4.83 0.32 8.52
N ASP A 172 -5.20 1.23 7.61
CA ASP A 172 -4.35 2.26 7.01
C ASP A 172 -3.08 1.78 6.27
N GLU A 173 -3.09 0.54 5.75
CA GLU A 173 -2.00 0.00 4.94
C GLU A 173 -1.81 0.81 3.67
N GLU A 174 -2.89 1.13 2.97
CA GLU A 174 -2.94 1.83 1.68
C GLU A 174 -2.37 3.27 1.69
N ILE A 175 -2.18 3.82 2.89
CA ILE A 175 -1.53 5.13 3.10
C ILE A 175 -0.17 5.00 3.81
N GLY A 176 0.36 3.76 3.93
CA GLY A 176 1.66 3.48 4.50
C GLY A 176 1.74 3.47 6.02
N ASN A 177 0.61 3.54 6.74
CA ASN A 177 0.53 3.63 8.20
C ASN A 177 0.05 2.32 8.85
N GLY A 178 -0.03 1.24 8.07
CA GLY A 178 -0.63 -0.04 8.48
C GLY A 178 0.01 -0.73 9.69
N VAL A 179 1.19 -0.30 10.11
CA VAL A 179 1.92 -0.89 11.25
C VAL A 179 2.29 0.12 12.34
N ASP A 180 1.91 1.38 12.21
CA ASP A 180 2.34 2.46 13.12
C ASP A 180 1.88 2.25 14.57
N GLY A 181 0.68 1.71 14.77
CA GLY A 181 0.12 1.36 16.07
C GLY A 181 0.34 -0.10 16.49
N LEU A 182 1.01 -0.91 15.64
CA LEU A 182 1.11 -2.34 15.85
C LEU A 182 2.14 -2.71 16.92
N ASP A 183 1.70 -3.25 18.06
CA ASP A 183 2.61 -3.82 19.06
C ASP A 183 3.02 -5.24 18.68
N VAL A 184 4.20 -5.35 18.03
CA VAL A 184 4.77 -6.63 17.59
C VAL A 184 4.95 -7.63 18.75
N GLN A 185 5.18 -7.17 19.98
CA GLN A 185 5.28 -8.06 21.14
C GLN A 185 3.91 -8.61 21.55
N GLN A 186 2.87 -7.80 21.41
CA GLN A 186 1.50 -8.21 21.70
C GLN A 186 0.98 -9.24 20.68
N LEU A 187 1.48 -9.21 19.45
CA LEU A 187 1.15 -10.22 18.43
C LEU A 187 1.45 -11.63 18.94
N GLY A 188 2.56 -11.81 19.65
CA GLY A 188 2.92 -13.06 20.29
C GLY A 188 3.11 -14.22 19.32
N CYS A 189 3.46 -13.95 18.06
CA CYS A 189 3.81 -14.95 17.05
C CYS A 189 5.31 -14.96 16.77
N ASP A 190 5.84 -16.12 16.34
CA ASP A 190 7.25 -16.28 15.96
C ASP A 190 7.52 -15.69 14.55
N TYR A 191 6.50 -15.72 13.68
CA TYR A 191 6.50 -15.13 12.32
C TYR A 191 5.06 -14.95 11.83
N GLY A 192 4.87 -14.15 10.79
CA GLY A 192 3.57 -13.91 10.17
C GLY A 192 3.61 -14.05 8.65
N TYR A 193 2.44 -14.34 8.09
CA TYR A 193 2.18 -14.27 6.66
C TYR A 193 1.18 -13.16 6.41
N THR A 194 1.56 -12.16 5.63
CA THR A 194 0.63 -11.19 5.07
C THR A 194 -0.01 -11.82 3.83
N VAL A 195 -1.33 -11.91 3.82
CA VAL A 195 -2.12 -12.50 2.73
C VAL A 195 -2.65 -11.34 1.90
N ASP A 196 -1.76 -10.77 1.09
CA ASP A 196 -2.03 -9.55 0.35
C ASP A 196 -1.38 -9.62 -1.04
N GLY A 197 -2.19 -9.59 -2.08
CA GLY A 197 -1.75 -9.54 -3.46
C GLY A 197 -1.22 -10.84 -4.07
N GLY A 198 -0.58 -10.71 -5.21
CA GLY A 198 0.17 -11.74 -5.93
C GLY A 198 -0.63 -12.84 -6.65
N PRO A 199 -0.03 -13.47 -7.64
CA PRO A 199 -0.56 -14.67 -8.27
C PRO A 199 -0.60 -15.87 -7.35
N LEU A 200 -1.56 -16.76 -7.56
CA LEU A 200 -1.69 -18.00 -6.78
C LEU A 200 -0.41 -18.85 -6.83
N GLY A 201 0.17 -19.12 -5.65
CA GLY A 201 1.36 -19.94 -5.47
C GLY A 201 2.66 -19.14 -5.37
N GLU A 202 2.61 -17.83 -5.41
CA GLU A 202 3.74 -16.97 -5.08
C GLU A 202 3.86 -16.78 -3.57
N ILE A 203 5.09 -16.67 -3.10
CA ILE A 203 5.46 -16.29 -1.74
C ILE A 203 6.60 -15.30 -1.85
N GLU A 204 6.37 -14.09 -1.40
CA GLU A 204 7.38 -13.07 -1.27
C GLU A 204 8.00 -13.15 0.13
N PHE A 205 9.32 -13.17 0.21
CA PHE A 205 10.05 -13.27 1.48
C PHE A 205 11.22 -12.30 1.57
N GLU A 206 11.35 -11.42 0.59
CA GLU A 206 12.33 -10.36 0.52
C GLU A 206 11.61 -9.00 0.48
N ASN A 207 12.20 -8.01 1.11
CA ASN A 207 11.77 -6.63 1.06
C ASN A 207 12.93 -5.72 0.65
N PHE A 208 12.67 -4.44 0.56
CA PHE A 208 13.65 -3.41 0.25
C PHE A 208 13.59 -2.32 1.32
N ASN A 209 14.67 -1.51 1.40
CA ASN A 209 14.64 -0.30 2.21
C ASN A 209 14.04 0.84 1.39
N ALA A 210 13.21 1.66 2.01
CA ALA A 210 12.55 2.79 1.36
C ALA A 210 12.63 4.07 2.19
N ALA A 211 12.73 5.20 1.49
CA ALA A 211 12.62 6.52 2.08
C ALA A 211 11.81 7.43 1.15
N SER A 212 11.04 8.33 1.74
CA SER A 212 10.52 9.49 1.07
C SER A 212 11.53 10.63 1.14
N ALA A 213 11.72 11.36 0.04
CA ALA A 213 12.60 12.52 0.02
C ALA A 213 11.89 13.70 -0.65
N VAL A 214 11.93 14.85 -0.01
CA VAL A 214 11.36 16.10 -0.52
C VAL A 214 12.48 17.12 -0.66
N LEU A 215 12.63 17.67 -1.85
CA LEU A 215 13.47 18.84 -2.08
C LEU A 215 12.57 20.06 -2.25
N THR A 216 12.76 21.07 -1.42
CA THR A 216 12.19 22.41 -1.60
C THR A 216 13.29 23.35 -2.10
N VAL A 217 13.02 24.03 -3.18
CA VAL A 217 13.97 25.00 -3.79
C VAL A 217 13.37 26.39 -3.67
N HIS A 218 14.12 27.30 -3.03
CA HIS A 218 13.75 28.70 -2.86
C HIS A 218 14.45 29.57 -3.89
N GLY A 219 13.67 30.31 -4.64
CA GLY A 219 14.16 31.22 -5.69
C GLY A 219 14.06 32.71 -5.33
N VAL A 220 14.70 33.53 -6.15
CA VAL A 220 14.62 35.00 -6.06
C VAL A 220 13.96 35.53 -7.34
N GLY A 221 12.69 35.91 -7.21
CA GLY A 221 11.90 36.46 -8.29
C GLY A 221 12.16 37.98 -8.47
N VAL A 222 12.55 38.40 -9.68
CA VAL A 222 12.69 39.82 -10.06
C VAL A 222 12.17 39.99 -11.48
N HIS A 223 11.93 41.25 -11.88
CA HIS A 223 11.52 41.53 -13.25
C HIS A 223 12.58 41.04 -14.27
N PRO A 224 12.20 40.36 -15.35
CA PRO A 224 13.15 39.75 -16.31
C PRO A 224 14.19 40.76 -16.86
N GLY A 225 13.82 42.01 -17.05
CA GLY A 225 14.72 43.06 -17.48
C GLY A 225 15.85 43.42 -16.49
N SER A 226 15.71 43.01 -15.22
CA SER A 226 16.69 43.22 -14.14
C SER A 226 17.24 41.94 -13.56
N ALA A 227 17.01 40.79 -14.23
CA ALA A 227 17.26 39.49 -13.69
C ALA A 227 18.74 39.07 -13.69
N LYS A 228 19.57 39.69 -14.51
CA LYS A 228 20.97 39.29 -14.68
C LYS A 228 21.74 39.35 -13.35
N ASN A 229 22.29 38.21 -12.93
CA ASN A 229 23.05 38.03 -11.68
C ASN A 229 22.23 38.28 -10.38
N VAL A 230 20.90 38.30 -10.45
CA VAL A 230 20.02 38.56 -9.30
C VAL A 230 18.94 37.47 -9.19
N MET A 231 18.32 37.10 -10.29
CA MET A 231 17.25 36.10 -10.30
C MET A 231 17.82 34.70 -10.03
N ILE A 232 17.18 34.00 -9.12
CA ILE A 232 17.30 32.56 -8.96
C ILE A 232 15.93 31.97 -9.32
N ASN A 233 15.84 31.27 -10.44
CA ASN A 233 14.61 30.61 -10.84
C ASN A 233 14.54 29.22 -10.20
N ALA A 234 13.66 29.05 -9.19
CA ALA A 234 13.53 27.82 -8.43
C ALA A 234 13.18 26.61 -9.32
N ALA A 235 12.30 26.78 -10.30
CA ALA A 235 11.96 25.69 -11.21
C ALA A 235 13.18 25.22 -12.04
N THR A 236 14.04 26.15 -12.50
CA THR A 236 15.27 25.80 -13.23
C THR A 236 16.29 25.15 -12.30
N ALA A 237 16.44 25.66 -11.08
CA ALA A 237 17.35 25.05 -10.09
C ALA A 237 16.88 23.63 -9.68
N ALA A 238 15.58 23.41 -9.56
CA ALA A 238 15.00 22.08 -9.33
C ALA A 238 15.34 21.09 -10.46
N MET A 239 15.26 21.50 -11.72
CA MET A 239 15.69 20.67 -12.86
C MET A 239 17.21 20.39 -12.81
N THR A 240 18.02 21.38 -12.35
CA THR A 240 19.46 21.19 -12.16
C THR A 240 19.75 20.12 -11.10
N PHE A 241 19.01 20.14 -9.98
CA PHE A 241 19.11 19.11 -8.96
C PHE A 241 18.78 17.71 -9.53
N HIS A 242 17.64 17.59 -10.21
CA HIS A 242 17.24 16.33 -10.81
C HIS A 242 18.32 15.75 -11.74
N ALA A 243 18.97 16.61 -12.52
CA ALA A 243 20.07 16.21 -13.42
C ALA A 243 21.37 15.85 -12.70
N MET A 244 21.50 16.08 -11.39
CA MET A 244 22.65 15.63 -10.60
C MET A 244 22.50 14.19 -10.10
N LEU A 245 21.27 13.66 -10.04
CA LEU A 245 21.01 12.27 -9.65
C LEU A 245 21.37 11.33 -10.82
N PRO A 246 21.74 10.07 -10.53
CA PRO A 246 22.09 9.09 -11.55
C PRO A 246 20.94 8.85 -12.54
N GLU A 247 21.19 9.10 -13.82
CA GLU A 247 20.19 8.96 -14.90
C GLU A 247 19.68 7.52 -15.08
N ASP A 248 20.51 6.55 -14.70
CA ASP A 248 20.20 5.13 -14.88
C ASP A 248 19.56 4.48 -13.64
N GLU A 249 19.59 5.16 -12.49
CA GLU A 249 18.99 4.67 -11.25
C GLU A 249 17.53 5.21 -11.11
N VAL A 250 16.67 4.83 -12.05
CA VAL A 250 15.26 5.18 -12.09
C VAL A 250 14.42 3.92 -12.36
N PRO A 251 13.15 3.85 -11.92
CA PRO A 251 12.34 2.62 -12.08
C PRO A 251 12.24 2.12 -13.52
N GLU A 252 12.28 3.03 -14.48
CA GLU A 252 12.19 2.71 -15.91
C GLU A 252 13.45 2.03 -16.47
N LYS A 253 14.56 2.02 -15.73
CA LYS A 253 15.86 1.50 -16.16
C LYS A 253 16.44 0.45 -15.22
N THR A 254 15.84 0.25 -14.04
CA THR A 254 16.32 -0.70 -13.03
C THR A 254 15.53 -2.00 -13.03
N ASP A 255 16.15 -3.11 -12.63
CA ASP A 255 15.58 -4.44 -12.59
C ASP A 255 16.11 -5.23 -11.38
N GLY A 256 15.34 -6.23 -10.93
CA GLY A 256 15.73 -7.13 -9.84
C GLY A 256 16.02 -6.38 -8.53
N TYR A 257 17.26 -6.47 -8.06
CA TYR A 257 17.70 -5.87 -6.79
C TYR A 257 18.33 -4.48 -6.94
N GLU A 258 18.24 -3.87 -8.10
CA GLU A 258 18.77 -2.52 -8.34
C GLU A 258 17.90 -1.47 -7.66
N GLY A 259 18.56 -0.55 -6.93
CA GLY A 259 17.87 0.56 -6.27
C GLY A 259 17.70 1.77 -7.18
N PHE A 260 16.81 2.68 -6.82
CA PHE A 260 16.45 3.82 -7.68
C PHE A 260 16.07 5.08 -6.90
N PHE A 261 16.05 6.20 -7.63
CA PHE A 261 15.40 7.46 -7.26
C PHE A 261 14.18 7.65 -8.16
N HIS A 262 12.98 7.59 -7.59
CA HIS A 262 11.75 7.79 -8.35
C HIS A 262 11.17 9.17 -8.07
N LEU A 263 11.23 10.08 -9.05
CA LEU A 263 10.54 11.37 -8.99
C LEU A 263 9.03 11.12 -9.17
N THR A 264 8.26 11.29 -8.10
CA THR A 264 6.81 11.07 -8.11
C THR A 264 6.00 12.33 -8.41
N GLU A 265 6.52 13.49 -7.97
CA GLU A 265 5.85 14.76 -8.18
C GLU A 265 6.88 15.89 -8.36
N MET A 266 6.57 16.82 -9.25
CA MET A 266 7.30 18.07 -9.42
C MET A 266 6.32 19.21 -9.63
N SER A 267 6.44 20.23 -8.79
CA SER A 267 5.66 21.47 -8.94
C SER A 267 6.55 22.69 -8.69
N GLY A 268 6.19 23.84 -9.25
CA GLY A 268 6.99 25.04 -8.96
C GLY A 268 6.75 26.24 -9.83
N SER A 269 7.36 27.31 -9.38
CA SER A 269 7.37 28.65 -10.00
C SER A 269 8.79 29.23 -10.00
N VAL A 270 8.92 30.51 -10.28
CA VAL A 270 10.20 31.24 -10.17
C VAL A 270 10.69 31.33 -8.73
N THR A 271 9.76 31.45 -7.77
CA THR A 271 10.09 31.73 -6.36
C THR A 271 10.20 30.48 -5.49
N GLU A 272 9.54 29.40 -5.88
CA GLU A 272 9.57 28.16 -5.13
C GLU A 272 9.30 26.98 -6.07
N ALA A 273 9.97 25.85 -5.82
CA ALA A 273 9.70 24.59 -6.48
C ALA A 273 9.87 23.44 -5.49
N THR A 274 9.07 22.40 -5.66
CA THR A 274 9.11 21.19 -4.84
C THR A 274 9.21 19.96 -5.73
N LEU A 275 10.13 19.05 -5.36
CA LEU A 275 10.26 17.74 -5.96
C LEU A 275 10.08 16.68 -4.87
N ARG A 276 9.26 15.65 -5.16
CA ARG A 276 9.05 14.52 -4.26
C ARG A 276 9.61 13.26 -4.90
N TYR A 277 10.34 12.51 -4.09
CA TYR A 277 11.00 11.28 -4.52
C TYR A 277 10.68 10.13 -3.57
N ILE A 278 10.69 8.93 -4.13
CA ILE A 278 10.88 7.69 -3.39
C ILE A 278 12.30 7.22 -3.68
N ILE A 279 13.05 6.88 -2.62
CA ILE A 279 14.38 6.27 -2.71
C ILE A 279 14.24 4.83 -2.25
N ARG A 280 14.68 3.88 -3.06
CA ARG A 280 14.64 2.44 -2.73
C ARG A 280 15.97 1.77 -3.02
N ASP A 281 16.35 0.81 -2.18
CA ASP A 281 17.41 -0.14 -2.46
C ASP A 281 17.24 -1.39 -1.58
N HIS A 282 17.55 -2.57 -2.13
CA HIS A 282 17.54 -3.83 -1.38
C HIS A 282 18.72 -3.92 -0.41
N ASP A 283 19.88 -3.35 -0.79
CA ASP A 283 21.06 -3.30 0.04
C ASP A 283 21.05 -2.07 0.96
N ARG A 284 21.21 -2.30 2.27
CA ARG A 284 21.16 -1.23 3.27
C ARG A 284 22.29 -0.20 3.12
N GLU A 285 23.50 -0.62 2.77
CA GLU A 285 24.63 0.32 2.57
C GLU A 285 24.37 1.21 1.36
N ARG A 286 23.94 0.62 0.24
CA ARG A 286 23.58 1.39 -0.97
C ARG A 286 22.41 2.32 -0.74
N PHE A 287 21.45 1.90 0.07
CA PHE A 287 20.32 2.76 0.45
C PHE A 287 20.80 4.00 1.20
N GLU A 288 21.67 3.84 2.20
CA GLU A 288 22.28 4.97 2.91
C GLU A 288 23.13 5.85 1.99
N GLU A 289 23.89 5.26 1.06
CA GLU A 289 24.64 6.00 0.04
C GLU A 289 23.71 6.83 -0.86
N LYS A 290 22.57 6.29 -1.26
CA LYS A 290 21.56 7.04 -2.05
C LYS A 290 21.00 8.23 -1.29
N LYS A 291 20.64 8.06 -0.01
CA LYS A 291 20.16 9.16 0.83
C LYS A 291 21.25 10.24 0.99
N ALA A 292 22.49 9.84 1.22
CA ALA A 292 23.62 10.74 1.31
C ALA A 292 23.84 11.50 -0.01
N LEU A 293 23.77 10.82 -1.15
CA LEU A 293 23.90 11.45 -2.47
C LEU A 293 22.78 12.48 -2.70
N PHE A 294 21.55 12.18 -2.31
CA PHE A 294 20.44 13.13 -2.43
C PHE A 294 20.71 14.41 -1.62
N ALA A 295 21.16 14.26 -0.37
CA ALA A 295 21.53 15.38 0.48
C ALA A 295 22.73 16.17 -0.06
N ASP A 296 23.75 15.50 -0.58
CA ASP A 296 24.92 16.12 -1.20
C ASP A 296 24.56 16.92 -2.47
N CYS A 297 23.61 16.40 -3.27
CA CYS A 297 23.09 17.14 -4.43
C CYS A 297 22.36 18.41 -4.00
N ALA A 298 21.60 18.39 -2.90
CA ALA A 298 20.96 19.59 -2.35
C ALA A 298 21.99 20.62 -1.87
N ALA A 299 23.01 20.17 -1.12
CA ALA A 299 24.12 21.04 -0.68
C ALA A 299 24.87 21.64 -1.88
N ARG A 300 25.09 20.87 -2.95
CA ARG A 300 25.72 21.35 -4.17
C ARG A 300 24.86 22.37 -4.92
N LEU A 301 23.54 22.28 -4.83
CA LEU A 301 22.65 23.28 -5.36
C LEU A 301 22.83 24.63 -4.65
N ASP A 302 23.01 24.61 -3.32
CA ASP A 302 23.35 25.79 -2.51
C ASP A 302 24.71 26.42 -2.91
N GLU A 303 25.71 25.59 -3.22
CA GLU A 303 26.99 26.09 -3.74
C GLU A 303 26.83 26.84 -5.08
N ILE A 304 25.94 26.38 -5.95
CA ILE A 304 25.70 26.96 -7.28
C ILE A 304 24.89 28.26 -7.20
N TYR A 305 23.83 28.25 -6.40
CA TYR A 305 22.82 29.33 -6.41
C TYR A 305 22.86 30.22 -5.16
N GLY A 306 23.52 29.80 -4.10
CA GLY A 306 23.62 30.50 -2.81
C GLY A 306 22.95 29.75 -1.67
N ASN A 307 23.49 29.91 -0.46
CA ASN A 307 22.98 29.24 0.74
C ASN A 307 21.50 29.50 0.99
N GLY A 308 20.77 28.47 1.31
CA GLY A 308 19.32 28.49 1.58
C GLY A 308 18.47 28.43 0.31
N THR A 309 19.06 28.09 -0.84
CA THR A 309 18.33 27.82 -2.07
C THR A 309 17.66 26.44 -2.02
N ALA A 310 18.29 25.44 -1.39
CA ALA A 310 17.80 24.08 -1.33
C ALA A 310 17.60 23.59 0.11
N GLU A 311 16.45 22.97 0.36
CA GLU A 311 16.14 22.28 1.59
C GLU A 311 15.72 20.85 1.26
N ALA A 312 16.48 19.86 1.76
CA ALA A 312 16.18 18.45 1.57
C ALA A 312 15.67 17.84 2.89
N GLN A 313 14.53 17.14 2.81
CA GLN A 313 13.97 16.35 3.91
C GLN A 313 13.90 14.91 3.45
N ILE A 314 14.49 13.99 4.23
CA ILE A 314 14.54 12.55 3.92
C ILE A 314 14.02 11.81 5.15
N ASN A 315 13.00 10.98 4.96
CA ASN A 315 12.40 10.19 6.01
C ASN A 315 12.38 8.72 5.58
N ASP A 316 12.96 7.84 6.41
CA ASP A 316 12.87 6.40 6.19
C ASP A 316 11.41 5.97 6.34
N SER A 317 10.93 5.14 5.41
CA SER A 317 9.59 4.59 5.43
C SER A 317 9.60 3.17 6.04
N TYR A 318 10.59 2.36 5.70
CA TYR A 318 10.83 1.00 6.26
C TYR A 318 12.18 0.46 5.84
#